data_dd34c5150c441b1d15f8b84e469ee255
#
_entry.id   dd34c5150c441b1d15f8b84e469ee255
#
_cell.length_a   1.000
_cell.length_b   1.000
_cell.length_c   1.000
_cell.angle_alpha   90.00
_cell.angle_beta   90.00
_cell.angle_gamma   90.00
#
_symmetry.space_group_name_H-M   'P 1'
#
loop_
_entity.id
_entity.type
_entity.pdbx_description
1 polymer ?
#
loop_
_entity_poly.entity_id
_entity_poly.type
_entity_poly.pdbx_seq_one_letter_code
_entity_poly.pdbx_strand_id
1 'polypeptide(L)'
;MSKEDENGSLFTRLKQFLQVEPQNKEELIGLLRDAHERSLIDSETLTMMEGVIQFAQMRVRDIMLPKKQMTSVPNDAEFKEIVDIVSSSGHSRFPVTGDHKDEVIGILHAKDLLRFQADELLEFDLDDIIRQATFVPESKRLDILLSEFRNSRNHMAIVVDEYGAVSGFVTIEDIIEQIVGDIEDEFDIDEESYIKAHGDSYYIVKAHTPIEDFNEELGANFSDDTYDTIGGIVMSSFGHLPQRGETITINQFEFKVINSDSRRIKLLGCLDKRQ
;
A
#
# COMPACT_ATOMS: atom_id res chain seq x y z
N MET A 1 18.71 -3.68 -63.89
CA MET A 1 17.87 -4.44 -62.89
C MET A 1 18.82 -5.15 -61.95
N SER A 2 19.06 -4.75 -60.97
CA SER A 2 19.34 -3.90 -59.83
C SER A 2 19.80 -4.81 -58.70
N LYS A 3 21.12 -4.81 -58.42
CA LYS A 3 21.73 -5.43 -57.23
C LYS A 3 21.44 -4.70 -55.92
N GLU A 4 20.66 -3.61 -55.99
CA GLU A 4 20.30 -2.80 -54.81
C GLU A 4 19.10 -3.34 -54.01
N ASP A 5 18.20 -4.10 -54.67
CA ASP A 5 17.00 -4.63 -54.01
C ASP A 5 17.25 -5.87 -53.13
N GLU A 6 18.31 -6.66 -53.45
CA GLU A 6 18.65 -7.85 -52.64
C GLU A 6 19.33 -7.48 -51.31
N ASN A 7 20.12 -6.39 -51.27
CA ASN A 7 20.77 -5.94 -50.04
C ASN A 7 19.78 -5.34 -49.04
N GLY A 8 18.74 -4.62 -49.48
CA GLY A 8 17.69 -4.11 -48.64
C GLY A 8 16.87 -5.22 -47.93
N SER A 9 16.61 -6.30 -48.67
CA SER A 9 15.90 -7.48 -48.16
C SER A 9 16.72 -8.27 -47.12
N LEU A 10 18.03 -8.41 -47.34
CA LEU A 10 18.94 -9.07 -46.37
C LEU A 10 19.13 -8.26 -45.09
N PHE A 11 19.29 -6.95 -45.18
CA PHE A 11 19.39 -6.07 -44.03
C PHE A 11 18.07 -6.03 -43.21
N THR A 12 16.92 -6.05 -43.88
CA THR A 12 15.61 -6.10 -43.22
C THR A 12 15.38 -7.45 -42.55
N ARG A 13 15.80 -8.55 -43.19
CA ARG A 13 15.75 -9.90 -42.59
C ARG A 13 16.76 -10.05 -41.43
N LEU A 14 17.96 -9.47 -41.53
CA LEU A 14 18.93 -9.45 -40.45
C LEU A 14 18.44 -8.60 -39.26
N LYS A 15 17.77 -7.47 -39.52
CA LYS A 15 17.10 -6.68 -38.46
C LYS A 15 15.95 -7.45 -37.80
N GLN A 16 15.15 -8.22 -38.53
CA GLN A 16 14.11 -9.07 -37.97
C GLN A 16 14.68 -10.26 -37.18
N PHE A 17 15.84 -10.80 -37.58
CA PHE A 17 16.52 -11.87 -36.82
C PHE A 17 17.24 -11.38 -35.58
N LEU A 18 17.54 -10.07 -35.48
CA LEU A 18 18.12 -9.40 -34.32
C LEU A 18 17.07 -8.74 -33.40
N GLN A 19 15.79 -8.76 -33.78
CA GLN A 19 14.71 -8.44 -32.84
C GLN A 19 14.53 -9.68 -31.96
N VAL A 20 15.09 -9.60 -30.77
CA VAL A 20 14.83 -10.54 -29.66
C VAL A 20 13.37 -10.36 -29.27
N GLU A 21 12.48 -11.13 -29.88
CA GLU A 21 11.09 -11.22 -29.45
C GLU A 21 11.08 -11.97 -28.12
N PRO A 22 10.54 -11.40 -27.04
CA PRO A 22 10.53 -12.06 -25.74
C PRO A 22 9.70 -13.34 -25.81
N GLN A 23 10.29 -14.46 -25.43
CA GLN A 23 9.66 -15.78 -25.45
C GLN A 23 8.98 -16.14 -24.12
N ASN A 24 9.30 -15.41 -23.07
CA ASN A 24 8.79 -15.61 -21.72
C ASN A 24 8.69 -14.26 -20.98
N LYS A 25 8.15 -14.31 -19.75
CA LYS A 25 7.93 -13.12 -18.95
C LYS A 25 9.23 -12.47 -18.47
N GLU A 26 10.21 -13.28 -18.14
CA GLU A 26 11.52 -12.84 -17.68
C GLU A 26 12.23 -12.01 -18.77
N GLU A 27 12.14 -12.47 -20.01
CA GLU A 27 12.67 -11.70 -21.15
C GLU A 27 11.89 -10.42 -21.42
N LEU A 28 10.55 -10.44 -21.22
CA LEU A 28 9.72 -9.24 -21.33
C LEU A 28 10.08 -8.21 -20.26
N ILE A 29 10.27 -8.64 -19.00
CA ILE A 29 10.72 -7.78 -17.91
C ILE A 29 12.11 -7.22 -18.23
N GLY A 30 13.02 -8.03 -18.78
CA GLY A 30 14.34 -7.58 -19.21
C GLY A 30 14.26 -6.44 -20.22
N LEU A 31 13.38 -6.55 -21.23
CA LEU A 31 13.16 -5.47 -22.20
C LEU A 31 12.60 -4.17 -21.58
N LEU A 32 11.75 -4.29 -20.56
CA LEU A 32 11.23 -3.11 -19.84
C LEU A 32 12.35 -2.42 -19.05
N ARG A 33 13.22 -3.19 -18.41
CA ARG A 33 14.40 -2.66 -17.70
C ARG A 33 15.38 -1.99 -18.66
N ASP A 34 15.66 -2.60 -19.82
CA ASP A 34 16.47 -1.98 -20.86
C ASP A 34 15.87 -0.65 -21.37
N ALA A 35 14.53 -0.58 -21.46
CA ALA A 35 13.84 0.65 -21.83
C ALA A 35 13.99 1.74 -20.76
N HIS A 36 13.93 1.36 -19.50
CA HIS A 36 14.18 2.28 -18.37
C HIS A 36 15.63 2.80 -18.36
N GLU A 37 16.63 1.92 -18.50
CA GLU A 37 18.05 2.32 -18.59
C GLU A 37 18.33 3.32 -19.72
N ARG A 38 17.55 3.22 -20.81
CA ARG A 38 17.59 4.18 -21.92
C ARG A 38 16.74 5.43 -21.71
N SER A 39 16.16 5.62 -20.53
CA SER A 39 15.27 6.75 -20.20
C SER A 39 14.05 6.88 -21.12
N LEU A 40 13.54 5.76 -21.65
CA LEU A 40 12.31 5.71 -22.44
C LEU A 40 11.06 5.62 -21.55
N ILE A 41 11.20 5.06 -20.36
CA ILE A 41 10.20 5.00 -19.30
C ILE A 41 10.88 5.37 -17.98
N ASP A 42 10.14 5.96 -17.06
CA ASP A 42 10.60 6.26 -15.70
C ASP A 42 10.49 5.03 -14.78
N SER A 43 11.01 5.13 -13.56
CA SER A 43 11.01 4.05 -12.56
C SER A 43 9.60 3.66 -12.14
N GLU A 44 8.70 4.62 -11.98
CA GLU A 44 7.31 4.39 -11.60
C GLU A 44 6.56 3.59 -12.67
N THR A 45 6.68 4.00 -13.93
CA THR A 45 6.11 3.28 -15.07
C THR A 45 6.66 1.85 -15.16
N LEU A 46 7.97 1.65 -14.94
CA LEU A 46 8.58 0.32 -14.92
C LEU A 46 7.96 -0.55 -13.82
N THR A 47 7.87 -0.03 -12.60
CA THR A 47 7.27 -0.72 -11.45
C THR A 47 5.83 -1.14 -11.71
N MET A 48 5.01 -0.23 -12.25
CA MET A 48 3.61 -0.54 -12.61
C MET A 48 3.54 -1.64 -13.69
N MET A 49 4.42 -1.58 -14.72
CA MET A 49 4.44 -2.60 -15.78
C MET A 49 4.86 -3.98 -15.25
N GLU A 50 5.86 -4.04 -14.37
CA GLU A 50 6.26 -5.27 -13.69
C GLU A 50 5.12 -5.80 -12.80
N GLY A 51 4.45 -4.90 -12.04
CA GLY A 51 3.29 -5.21 -11.22
C GLY A 51 2.15 -5.84 -12.03
N VAL A 52 1.78 -5.29 -13.18
CA VAL A 52 0.76 -5.86 -14.09
C VAL A 52 1.13 -7.28 -14.54
N ILE A 53 2.40 -7.51 -14.88
CA ILE A 53 2.87 -8.84 -15.34
C ILE A 53 2.79 -9.87 -14.22
N GLN A 54 3.11 -9.48 -12.97
CA GLN A 54 3.05 -10.34 -11.80
C GLN A 54 1.60 -10.59 -11.37
N PHE A 55 0.78 -9.54 -11.30
CA PHE A 55 -0.62 -9.56 -10.93
C PHE A 55 -1.43 -10.64 -11.68
N ALA A 56 -1.17 -10.81 -12.97
CA ALA A 56 -1.87 -11.80 -13.79
C ALA A 56 -1.75 -13.26 -13.30
N GLN A 57 -0.82 -13.56 -12.39
CA GLN A 57 -0.60 -14.91 -11.83
C GLN A 57 -1.06 -15.02 -10.37
N MET A 58 -1.27 -13.90 -9.69
CA MET A 58 -1.58 -13.86 -8.26
C MET A 58 -2.98 -14.37 -7.96
N ARG A 59 -3.13 -14.89 -6.76
CA ARG A 59 -4.38 -15.39 -6.20
C ARG A 59 -4.76 -14.59 -4.95
N VAL A 60 -6.01 -14.66 -4.56
CA VAL A 60 -6.53 -13.98 -3.37
C VAL A 60 -5.70 -14.28 -2.12
N ARG A 61 -5.30 -15.52 -1.90
CA ARG A 61 -4.46 -15.94 -0.76
C ARG A 61 -3.10 -15.24 -0.67
N ASP A 62 -2.60 -14.72 -1.80
CA ASP A 62 -1.26 -14.11 -1.86
C ASP A 62 -1.27 -12.68 -1.29
N ILE A 63 -2.47 -12.03 -1.24
CA ILE A 63 -2.63 -10.64 -0.79
C ILE A 63 -3.68 -10.44 0.29
N MET A 64 -4.53 -11.44 0.56
CA MET A 64 -5.61 -11.29 1.54
C MET A 64 -5.06 -10.95 2.92
N LEU A 65 -5.78 -10.12 3.64
CA LEU A 65 -5.55 -9.85 5.05
C LEU A 65 -6.12 -11.00 5.89
N PRO A 66 -5.30 -11.64 6.74
CA PRO A 66 -5.76 -12.75 7.57
C PRO A 66 -6.87 -12.33 8.54
N LYS A 67 -7.78 -13.24 8.86
CA LYS A 67 -8.88 -13.04 9.79
C LYS A 67 -8.48 -12.37 11.12
N LYS A 68 -7.29 -12.66 11.64
CA LYS A 68 -6.78 -12.06 12.88
C LYS A 68 -6.58 -10.54 12.82
N GLN A 69 -6.44 -10.00 11.61
CA GLN A 69 -6.28 -8.57 11.36
C GLN A 69 -7.60 -7.89 10.98
N MET A 70 -8.67 -8.67 10.88
CA MET A 70 -9.99 -8.16 10.49
C MET A 70 -10.66 -7.47 11.68
N THR A 71 -10.87 -6.17 11.57
CA THR A 71 -11.75 -5.44 12.49
C THR A 71 -13.19 -5.69 12.07
N SER A 72 -13.98 -6.33 12.94
CA SER A 72 -15.38 -6.67 12.71
C SER A 72 -16.29 -6.04 13.75
N VAL A 73 -17.56 -5.93 13.41
CA VAL A 73 -18.63 -5.44 14.27
C VAL A 73 -19.50 -6.64 14.68
N PRO A 74 -19.75 -6.90 15.97
CA PRO A 74 -20.70 -7.90 16.41
C PRO A 74 -22.13 -7.52 16.00
N ASN A 75 -22.96 -8.51 15.68
CA ASN A 75 -24.37 -8.26 15.29
C ASN A 75 -25.24 -7.74 16.44
N ASP A 76 -24.85 -8.01 17.66
CA ASP A 76 -25.54 -7.59 18.89
C ASP A 76 -24.96 -6.30 19.50
N ALA A 77 -24.01 -5.65 18.81
CA ALA A 77 -23.37 -4.42 19.31
C ALA A 77 -24.34 -3.23 19.31
N GLU A 78 -24.33 -2.44 20.37
CA GLU A 78 -25.09 -1.20 20.44
C GLU A 78 -24.49 -0.13 19.50
N PHE A 79 -25.34 0.81 19.03
CA PHE A 79 -24.91 1.90 18.13
C PHE A 79 -23.65 2.61 18.59
N LYS A 80 -23.53 2.93 19.88
CA LYS A 80 -22.38 3.62 20.43
C LYS A 80 -21.10 2.78 20.30
N GLU A 81 -21.17 1.50 20.60
CA GLU A 81 -20.04 0.57 20.47
C GLU A 81 -19.57 0.47 19.01
N ILE A 82 -20.52 0.40 18.07
CA ILE A 82 -20.22 0.39 16.63
C ILE A 82 -19.50 1.68 16.23
N VAL A 83 -19.97 2.84 16.69
CA VAL A 83 -19.33 4.13 16.40
C VAL A 83 -17.91 4.18 16.97
N ASP A 84 -17.70 3.65 18.17
CA ASP A 84 -16.37 3.61 18.80
C ASP A 84 -15.40 2.71 17.99
N ILE A 85 -15.84 1.53 17.55
CA ILE A 85 -15.06 0.62 16.70
C ILE A 85 -14.68 1.31 15.38
N VAL A 86 -15.67 1.92 14.72
CA VAL A 86 -15.50 2.58 13.41
C VAL A 86 -14.55 3.76 13.51
N SER A 87 -14.73 4.60 14.53
CA SER A 87 -13.92 5.81 14.72
C SER A 87 -12.48 5.50 15.09
N SER A 88 -12.25 4.45 15.89
CA SER A 88 -10.91 4.06 16.32
C SER A 88 -10.09 3.40 15.23
N SER A 89 -10.74 2.67 14.30
CA SER A 89 -10.06 1.94 13.24
C SER A 89 -9.83 2.76 11.98
N GLY A 90 -10.68 3.76 11.70
CA GLY A 90 -10.61 4.59 10.49
C GLY A 90 -10.97 3.88 9.18
N HIS A 91 -11.47 2.63 9.25
CA HIS A 91 -11.86 1.90 8.06
C HIS A 91 -13.23 2.33 7.52
N SER A 92 -13.47 2.09 6.23
CA SER A 92 -14.74 2.43 5.57
C SER A 92 -15.76 1.29 5.56
N ARG A 93 -15.33 0.04 5.71
CA ARG A 93 -16.16 -1.17 5.63
C ARG A 93 -15.78 -2.15 6.71
N PHE A 94 -16.81 -2.72 7.34
CA PHE A 94 -16.65 -3.63 8.48
C PHE A 94 -17.44 -4.89 8.23
N PRO A 95 -16.81 -6.07 8.25
CA PRO A 95 -17.53 -7.32 8.36
C PRO A 95 -18.35 -7.36 9.63
N VAL A 96 -19.64 -7.73 9.52
CA VAL A 96 -20.51 -7.96 10.66
C VAL A 96 -20.51 -9.44 10.98
N THR A 97 -20.17 -9.80 12.21
CA THR A 97 -20.10 -11.18 12.67
C THR A 97 -21.37 -11.59 13.40
N GLY A 98 -21.87 -12.80 13.11
CA GLY A 98 -22.98 -13.41 13.82
C GLY A 98 -22.60 -13.93 15.20
N ASP A 99 -23.47 -14.78 15.79
CA ASP A 99 -23.27 -15.37 17.12
C ASP A 99 -21.99 -16.18 17.24
N HIS A 100 -21.52 -16.73 16.13
CA HIS A 100 -20.21 -17.37 16.03
C HIS A 100 -19.22 -16.39 15.40
N LYS A 101 -18.10 -16.11 16.10
CA LYS A 101 -17.02 -15.21 15.62
C LYS A 101 -16.42 -15.59 14.26
N ASP A 102 -16.79 -16.76 13.75
CA ASP A 102 -16.34 -17.29 12.47
C ASP A 102 -17.35 -17.07 11.34
N GLU A 103 -18.54 -16.58 11.66
CA GLU A 103 -19.62 -16.33 10.72
C GLU A 103 -19.71 -14.84 10.39
N VAL A 104 -19.53 -14.51 9.13
CA VAL A 104 -19.77 -13.14 8.62
C VAL A 104 -21.14 -13.11 7.99
N ILE A 105 -22.07 -12.31 8.56
CA ILE A 105 -23.46 -12.20 8.09
C ILE A 105 -23.66 -11.06 7.09
N GLY A 106 -22.76 -10.06 7.06
CA GLY A 106 -22.85 -8.94 6.16
C GLY A 106 -21.69 -7.97 6.27
N ILE A 107 -21.78 -6.85 5.56
CA ILE A 107 -20.81 -5.75 5.57
C ILE A 107 -21.53 -4.46 5.95
N LEU A 108 -21.05 -3.80 7.01
CA LEU A 108 -21.44 -2.46 7.41
C LEU A 108 -20.55 -1.43 6.69
N HIS A 109 -21.13 -0.38 6.14
CA HIS A 109 -20.39 0.78 5.67
C HIS A 109 -20.41 1.89 6.73
N ALA A 110 -19.25 2.37 7.15
CA ALA A 110 -19.08 3.43 8.14
C ALA A 110 -19.95 4.68 7.85
N LYS A 111 -20.06 5.07 6.59
CA LYS A 111 -20.86 6.23 6.15
C LYS A 111 -22.36 6.07 6.42
N ASP A 112 -22.85 4.83 6.49
CA ASP A 112 -24.29 4.58 6.70
C ASP A 112 -24.71 4.90 8.15
N LEU A 113 -23.76 4.96 9.09
CA LEU A 113 -23.98 5.39 10.49
C LEU A 113 -24.27 6.90 10.59
N LEU A 114 -23.78 7.72 9.66
CA LEU A 114 -23.88 9.18 9.73
C LEU A 114 -25.34 9.68 9.80
N ARG A 115 -26.25 8.96 9.15
CA ARG A 115 -27.68 9.33 9.16
C ARG A 115 -28.31 9.19 10.55
N PHE A 116 -27.85 8.25 11.38
CA PHE A 116 -28.35 8.04 12.74
C PHE A 116 -27.73 9.02 13.74
N GLN A 117 -26.57 9.59 13.43
CA GLN A 117 -26.01 10.69 14.20
C GLN A 117 -26.69 12.03 13.90
N ALA A 118 -27.23 12.19 12.67
CA ALA A 118 -27.88 13.43 12.25
C ALA A 118 -29.32 13.56 12.72
N ASP A 119 -30.02 12.46 13.02
CA ASP A 119 -31.43 12.43 13.42
C ASP A 119 -31.61 11.49 14.62
N GLU A 120 -31.70 12.06 15.81
CA GLU A 120 -31.89 11.32 17.08
C GLU A 120 -33.25 10.60 17.17
N LEU A 121 -34.17 10.88 16.26
CA LEU A 121 -35.48 10.22 16.21
C LEU A 121 -35.46 8.89 15.41
N LEU A 122 -34.38 8.62 14.68
CA LEU A 122 -34.23 7.37 13.97
C LEU A 122 -33.86 6.24 14.92
N GLU A 123 -34.71 5.24 14.99
CA GLU A 123 -34.41 4.00 15.69
C GLU A 123 -33.31 3.25 14.93
N PHE A 124 -32.21 2.90 15.60
CA PHE A 124 -31.10 2.20 15.01
C PHE A 124 -31.36 0.71 15.00
N ASP A 125 -31.38 0.12 13.81
CA ASP A 125 -31.35 -1.33 13.58
C ASP A 125 -30.18 -1.64 12.65
N LEU A 126 -29.25 -2.49 13.10
CA LEU A 126 -28.07 -2.89 12.32
C LEU A 126 -28.47 -3.70 11.09
N ASP A 127 -29.51 -4.53 11.19
CA ASP A 127 -29.99 -5.38 10.09
C ASP A 127 -30.50 -4.57 8.90
N ASP A 128 -31.01 -3.36 9.14
CA ASP A 128 -31.50 -2.47 8.09
C ASP A 128 -30.39 -1.87 7.22
N ILE A 129 -29.15 -1.86 7.72
CA ILE A 129 -28.02 -1.16 7.07
C ILE A 129 -26.89 -2.08 6.64
N ILE A 130 -26.88 -3.33 7.10
CA ILE A 130 -25.91 -4.31 6.63
C ILE A 130 -26.19 -4.70 5.18
N ARG A 131 -25.13 -4.92 4.43
CA ARG A 131 -25.18 -5.35 3.04
C ARG A 131 -24.71 -6.79 2.92
N GLN A 132 -25.22 -7.49 1.93
CA GLN A 132 -24.79 -8.86 1.68
C GLN A 132 -23.27 -8.92 1.45
N ALA A 133 -22.59 -9.79 2.20
CA ALA A 133 -21.18 -10.06 2.00
C ALA A 133 -20.95 -10.88 0.71
N THR A 134 -19.87 -10.55 0.00
CA THR A 134 -19.39 -11.38 -1.11
C THR A 134 -18.34 -12.34 -0.59
N PHE A 135 -18.50 -13.64 -0.83
CA PHE A 135 -17.53 -14.65 -0.44
C PHE A 135 -16.74 -15.14 -1.64
N VAL A 136 -15.42 -15.26 -1.47
CA VAL A 136 -14.52 -15.73 -2.53
C VAL A 136 -13.54 -16.76 -1.98
N PRO A 137 -13.20 -17.81 -2.75
CA PRO A 137 -12.19 -18.78 -2.30
C PRO A 137 -10.78 -18.20 -2.38
N GLU A 138 -9.89 -18.63 -1.48
CA GLU A 138 -8.47 -18.27 -1.47
C GLU A 138 -7.76 -18.52 -2.79
N SER A 139 -8.17 -19.54 -3.53
CA SER A 139 -7.55 -19.94 -4.80
C SER A 139 -7.97 -19.09 -6.00
N LYS A 140 -8.93 -18.17 -5.83
CA LYS A 140 -9.42 -17.31 -6.92
C LYS A 140 -8.31 -16.41 -7.45
N ARG A 141 -8.25 -16.24 -8.77
CA ARG A 141 -7.28 -15.33 -9.41
C ARG A 141 -7.70 -13.88 -9.18
N LEU A 142 -6.69 -13.01 -8.99
CA LEU A 142 -6.93 -11.59 -8.70
C LEU A 142 -7.52 -10.84 -9.90
N ASP A 143 -7.13 -11.17 -11.13
CA ASP A 143 -7.67 -10.54 -12.34
C ASP A 143 -9.18 -10.78 -12.49
N ILE A 144 -9.64 -11.98 -12.13
CA ILE A 144 -11.07 -12.32 -12.11
C ILE A 144 -11.78 -11.54 -11.00
N LEU A 145 -11.21 -11.52 -9.78
CA LEU A 145 -11.82 -10.80 -8.66
C LEU A 145 -11.90 -9.29 -8.92
N LEU A 146 -10.86 -8.69 -9.50
CA LEU A 146 -10.88 -7.28 -9.89
C LEU A 146 -12.01 -6.97 -10.87
N SER A 147 -12.20 -7.86 -11.87
CA SER A 147 -13.30 -7.72 -12.83
C SER A 147 -14.67 -7.82 -12.14
N GLU A 148 -14.83 -8.74 -11.18
CA GLU A 148 -16.07 -8.88 -10.40
C GLU A 148 -16.33 -7.63 -9.54
N PHE A 149 -15.32 -7.09 -8.84
CA PHE A 149 -15.44 -5.86 -8.05
C PHE A 149 -15.90 -4.68 -8.90
N ARG A 150 -15.32 -4.51 -10.10
CA ARG A 150 -15.72 -3.46 -11.03
C ARG A 150 -17.18 -3.60 -11.49
N ASN A 151 -17.63 -4.82 -11.78
CA ASN A 151 -18.97 -5.08 -12.29
C ASN A 151 -20.03 -4.96 -11.21
N SER A 152 -19.75 -5.45 -9.99
CA SER A 152 -20.70 -5.44 -8.86
C SER A 152 -20.65 -4.15 -8.03
N ARG A 153 -19.66 -3.30 -8.26
CA ARG A 153 -19.34 -2.11 -7.43
C ARG A 153 -19.10 -2.47 -5.96
N ASN A 154 -18.69 -3.69 -5.71
CA ASN A 154 -18.21 -4.12 -4.40
C ASN A 154 -16.72 -3.80 -4.28
N HIS A 155 -16.29 -3.44 -3.08
CA HIS A 155 -14.91 -3.08 -2.80
C HIS A 155 -14.29 -3.97 -1.71
N MET A 156 -15.02 -4.95 -1.20
CA MET A 156 -14.55 -5.89 -0.19
C MET A 156 -15.18 -7.26 -0.43
N ALA A 157 -14.40 -8.30 -0.24
CA ALA A 157 -14.87 -9.69 -0.24
C ALA A 157 -14.29 -10.43 0.97
N ILE A 158 -15.12 -11.30 1.55
CA ILE A 158 -14.71 -12.22 2.60
C ILE A 158 -14.09 -13.45 1.93
N VAL A 159 -12.91 -13.83 2.39
CA VAL A 159 -12.17 -14.97 1.86
C VAL A 159 -12.46 -16.20 2.68
N VAL A 160 -12.74 -17.30 1.99
CA VAL A 160 -13.03 -18.59 2.61
C VAL A 160 -12.06 -19.68 2.13
N ASP A 161 -11.77 -20.59 3.03
CA ASP A 161 -10.99 -21.80 2.74
C ASP A 161 -11.81 -22.88 2.00
N GLU A 162 -11.22 -24.05 1.78
CA GLU A 162 -11.84 -25.20 1.09
C GLU A 162 -13.00 -25.81 1.88
N TYR A 163 -13.10 -25.52 3.18
CA TYR A 163 -14.14 -25.99 4.08
C TYR A 163 -15.27 -24.96 4.27
N GLY A 164 -15.13 -23.78 3.68
CA GLY A 164 -16.07 -22.68 3.82
C GLY A 164 -15.86 -21.83 5.08
N ALA A 165 -14.77 -22.05 5.83
CA ALA A 165 -14.46 -21.22 6.97
C ALA A 165 -13.80 -19.90 6.52
N VAL A 166 -14.10 -18.81 7.26
CA VAL A 166 -13.53 -17.49 6.97
C VAL A 166 -12.04 -17.48 7.30
N SER A 167 -11.21 -17.28 6.27
CA SER A 167 -9.76 -17.16 6.36
C SER A 167 -9.28 -15.71 6.50
N GLY A 168 -10.04 -14.76 5.92
CA GLY A 168 -9.68 -13.36 5.91
C GLY A 168 -10.60 -12.52 5.04
N PHE A 169 -10.08 -11.42 4.53
CA PHE A 169 -10.77 -10.55 3.59
C PHE A 169 -9.79 -9.95 2.59
N VAL A 170 -10.31 -9.39 1.51
CA VAL A 170 -9.55 -8.68 0.48
C VAL A 170 -10.37 -7.50 0.01
N THR A 171 -9.72 -6.37 -0.24
CA THR A 171 -10.34 -5.16 -0.77
C THR A 171 -9.88 -4.88 -2.21
N ILE A 172 -10.57 -3.99 -2.91
CA ILE A 172 -10.14 -3.55 -4.25
C ILE A 172 -8.86 -2.73 -4.14
N GLU A 173 -8.69 -2.02 -3.04
CA GLU A 173 -7.52 -1.24 -2.71
C GLU A 173 -6.27 -2.15 -2.64
N ASP A 174 -6.34 -3.29 -1.93
CA ASP A 174 -5.27 -4.29 -1.84
C ASP A 174 -4.88 -4.85 -3.23
N ILE A 175 -5.88 -5.03 -4.11
CA ILE A 175 -5.65 -5.52 -5.48
C ILE A 175 -4.96 -4.47 -6.34
N ILE A 176 -5.37 -3.20 -6.24
CA ILE A 176 -4.78 -2.10 -7.01
C ILE A 176 -3.34 -1.86 -6.57
N GLU A 177 -3.06 -1.97 -5.29
CA GLU A 177 -1.71 -1.84 -4.73
C GLU A 177 -0.72 -2.84 -5.35
N GLN A 178 -1.16 -4.06 -5.72
CA GLN A 178 -0.29 -5.02 -6.41
C GLN A 178 0.08 -4.61 -7.85
N ILE A 179 -0.65 -3.68 -8.45
CA ILE A 179 -0.40 -3.19 -9.81
C ILE A 179 0.39 -1.89 -9.77
N VAL A 180 -0.05 -0.97 -8.92
CA VAL A 180 0.50 0.39 -8.84
C VAL A 180 1.74 0.44 -7.95
N GLY A 181 1.89 -0.54 -7.05
CA GLY A 181 2.83 -0.50 -5.93
C GLY A 181 2.27 0.35 -4.80
N ASP A 182 3.04 0.54 -3.76
CA ASP A 182 2.75 1.58 -2.78
C ASP A 182 2.62 2.88 -3.57
N ILE A 183 1.43 3.51 -3.54
CA ILE A 183 1.25 4.81 -4.18
C ILE A 183 2.29 5.72 -3.52
N GLU A 184 3.31 6.11 -4.29
CA GLU A 184 4.32 7.05 -3.82
C GLU A 184 3.57 8.26 -3.25
N ASP A 185 3.64 8.41 -1.93
CA ASP A 185 3.12 9.58 -1.26
C ASP A 185 4.02 10.77 -1.70
N GLU A 186 3.51 11.98 -1.71
CA GLU A 186 4.26 13.23 -2.01
C GLU A 186 5.58 13.34 -1.21
N PHE A 187 5.78 12.40 -0.29
CA PHE A 187 6.91 12.27 0.63
C PHE A 187 7.92 11.17 0.25
N ASP A 188 7.72 10.44 -0.86
CA ASP A 188 8.68 9.39 -1.23
C ASP A 188 9.98 9.99 -1.74
N ILE A 189 11.07 9.41 -1.26
CA ILE A 189 12.43 9.81 -1.58
C ILE A 189 12.98 8.79 -2.60
N ASP A 190 13.55 9.27 -3.70
CA ASP A 190 14.23 8.43 -4.70
C ASP A 190 15.16 7.40 -4.04
N GLU A 191 15.24 6.18 -4.61
CA GLU A 191 16.02 5.08 -4.00
C GLU A 191 17.47 5.46 -3.71
N GLU A 192 18.04 6.38 -4.49
CA GLU A 192 19.43 6.85 -4.37
C GLU A 192 19.64 7.96 -3.31
N SER A 193 18.56 8.58 -2.80
CA SER A 193 18.65 9.66 -1.82
C SER A 193 18.16 9.21 -0.45
N TYR A 194 18.79 9.69 0.61
CA TYR A 194 18.35 9.50 2.00
C TYR A 194 17.47 10.63 2.50
N ILE A 195 17.66 11.83 1.96
CA ILE A 195 17.03 13.08 2.40
C ILE A 195 16.53 13.84 1.18
N LYS A 196 15.29 14.32 1.21
CA LYS A 196 14.67 15.13 0.16
C LYS A 196 14.18 16.43 0.77
N ALA A 197 14.63 17.56 0.27
CA ALA A 197 14.11 18.87 0.68
C ALA A 197 12.65 19.05 0.19
N HIS A 198 11.77 19.49 1.08
CA HIS A 198 10.36 19.75 0.79
C HIS A 198 9.97 21.17 1.27
N GLY A 199 10.64 22.18 0.72
CA GLY A 199 10.55 23.59 1.12
C GLY A 199 11.82 24.12 1.79
N ASP A 200 11.76 25.31 2.38
CA ASP A 200 12.95 26.00 2.88
C ASP A 200 13.54 25.39 4.15
N SER A 201 12.73 24.74 5.00
CA SER A 201 13.16 24.21 6.30
C SER A 201 12.57 22.84 6.62
N TYR A 202 11.86 22.22 5.68
CA TYR A 202 11.22 20.91 5.88
C TYR A 202 11.85 19.88 4.95
N TYR A 203 12.17 18.72 5.52
CA TYR A 203 12.85 17.61 4.83
C TYR A 203 12.11 16.32 5.05
N ILE A 204 12.07 15.47 4.04
CA ILE A 204 11.66 14.09 4.16
C ILE A 204 12.90 13.24 4.30
N VAL A 205 12.98 12.38 5.32
CA VAL A 205 14.16 11.65 5.73
C VAL A 205 13.80 10.17 5.87
N LYS A 206 14.54 9.30 5.16
CA LYS A 206 14.44 7.85 5.40
C LYS A 206 14.93 7.53 6.80
N ALA A 207 14.19 6.72 7.57
CA ALA A 207 14.58 6.42 8.95
C ALA A 207 15.94 5.70 9.06
N HIS A 208 16.35 4.98 8.00
CA HIS A 208 17.65 4.31 7.93
C HIS A 208 18.80 5.21 7.44
N THR A 209 18.54 6.52 7.30
CA THR A 209 19.60 7.50 6.97
C THR A 209 20.70 7.40 8.01
N PRO A 210 21.98 7.19 7.61
CA PRO A 210 23.13 7.26 8.50
C PRO A 210 23.19 8.62 9.20
N ILE A 211 23.62 8.62 10.45
CA ILE A 211 23.72 9.86 11.24
C ILE A 211 24.75 10.81 10.62
N GLU A 212 25.85 10.29 10.08
CA GLU A 212 26.87 11.07 9.38
C GLU A 212 26.27 11.83 8.20
N ASP A 213 25.51 11.14 7.33
CA ASP A 213 24.90 11.72 6.13
C ASP A 213 23.86 12.80 6.51
N PHE A 214 23.08 12.57 7.56
CA PHE A 214 22.13 13.55 8.08
C PHE A 214 22.84 14.79 8.63
N ASN A 215 23.94 14.59 9.39
CA ASN A 215 24.72 15.67 9.94
C ASN A 215 25.39 16.51 8.85
N GLU A 216 25.92 15.88 7.80
CA GLU A 216 26.56 16.55 6.67
C GLU A 216 25.53 17.37 5.86
N GLU A 217 24.39 16.75 5.50
CA GLU A 217 23.38 17.37 4.64
C GLU A 217 22.64 18.54 5.33
N LEU A 218 22.30 18.37 6.62
CA LEU A 218 21.50 19.35 7.36
C LEU A 218 22.32 20.21 8.32
N GLY A 219 23.65 20.06 8.35
CA GLY A 219 24.52 20.77 9.28
C GLY A 219 24.11 20.51 10.75
N ALA A 220 23.69 19.29 11.05
CA ALA A 220 23.33 18.84 12.38
C ALA A 220 24.55 18.31 13.15
N ASN A 221 24.39 17.97 14.42
CA ASN A 221 25.45 17.41 15.26
C ASN A 221 24.85 16.34 16.21
N PHE A 222 24.27 15.29 15.62
CA PHE A 222 23.84 14.11 16.35
C PHE A 222 25.01 13.17 16.58
N SER A 223 25.12 12.57 17.78
CA SER A 223 26.13 11.55 18.07
C SER A 223 25.72 10.21 17.46
N ASP A 224 26.68 9.51 16.89
CA ASP A 224 26.61 8.16 16.34
C ASP A 224 27.14 7.07 17.31
N ASP A 225 27.50 7.45 18.55
CA ASP A 225 28.04 6.52 19.55
C ASP A 225 27.11 5.37 19.93
N THR A 226 25.80 5.57 19.82
CA THR A 226 24.76 4.62 20.34
C THR A 226 23.88 4.07 19.22
N TYR A 227 23.64 4.84 18.17
CA TYR A 227 22.76 4.50 17.06
C TYR A 227 23.44 4.83 15.74
N ASP A 228 23.25 3.97 14.73
CA ASP A 228 23.81 4.17 13.40
C ASP A 228 22.95 5.06 12.50
N THR A 229 21.64 5.22 12.84
CA THR A 229 20.66 5.88 11.97
C THR A 229 19.80 6.88 12.72
N ILE A 230 19.26 7.86 11.99
CA ILE A 230 18.32 8.86 12.53
C ILE A 230 17.04 8.20 13.08
N GLY A 231 16.54 7.17 12.41
CA GLY A 231 15.40 6.40 12.92
C GLY A 231 15.65 5.76 14.27
N GLY A 232 16.89 5.31 14.53
CA GLY A 232 17.31 4.79 15.84
C GLY A 232 17.26 5.84 16.94
N ILE A 233 17.77 7.04 16.69
CA ILE A 233 17.70 8.17 17.63
C ILE A 233 16.23 8.55 17.91
N VAL A 234 15.45 8.72 16.86
CA VAL A 234 14.03 9.12 16.98
C VAL A 234 13.23 8.04 17.73
N MET A 235 13.40 6.76 17.40
CA MET A 235 12.75 5.64 18.08
C MET A 235 13.10 5.61 19.57
N SER A 236 14.37 5.75 19.90
CA SER A 236 14.84 5.78 21.29
C SER A 236 14.26 6.96 22.06
N SER A 237 14.15 8.11 21.41
CA SER A 237 13.62 9.32 22.04
C SER A 237 12.12 9.23 22.34
N PHE A 238 11.34 8.49 21.54
CA PHE A 238 9.94 8.19 21.83
C PHE A 238 9.78 7.19 23.00
N GLY A 239 10.72 6.27 23.19
CA GLY A 239 10.64 5.22 24.21
C GLY A 239 9.61 4.13 23.93
N HIS A 240 8.90 4.21 22.83
CA HIS A 240 7.95 3.23 22.29
C HIS A 240 7.99 3.28 20.77
N LEU A 241 7.37 2.31 20.08
CA LEU A 241 7.20 2.35 18.63
C LEU A 241 6.14 3.41 18.26
N PRO A 242 6.52 4.55 17.67
CA PRO A 242 5.56 5.61 17.40
C PRO A 242 4.65 5.29 16.22
N GLN A 243 3.44 5.81 16.25
CA GLN A 243 2.46 5.71 15.19
C GLN A 243 2.60 6.87 14.18
N ARG A 244 2.03 6.70 12.99
CA ARG A 244 1.96 7.77 11.98
C ARG A 244 1.33 9.04 12.57
N GLY A 245 1.99 10.17 12.36
CA GLY A 245 1.55 11.48 12.81
C GLY A 245 2.11 11.92 14.14
N GLU A 246 2.72 11.04 14.95
CA GLU A 246 3.38 11.43 16.18
C GLU A 246 4.61 12.29 15.89
N THR A 247 4.88 13.25 16.79
CA THR A 247 5.96 14.22 16.66
C THR A 247 6.84 14.25 17.90
N ILE A 248 8.13 14.46 17.69
CA ILE A 248 9.10 14.64 18.76
C ILE A 248 10.13 15.69 18.36
N THR A 249 10.55 16.54 19.30
CA THR A 249 11.63 17.50 19.07
C THR A 249 12.90 17.00 19.74
N ILE A 250 13.96 16.87 18.94
CA ILE A 250 15.29 16.47 19.40
C ILE A 250 16.28 17.55 18.95
N ASN A 251 16.95 18.18 19.89
CA ASN A 251 17.77 19.37 19.67
C ASN A 251 16.96 20.49 18.99
N GLN A 252 17.32 20.85 17.76
CA GLN A 252 16.70 21.92 16.98
C GLN A 252 15.83 21.39 15.83
N PHE A 253 15.61 20.09 15.78
CA PHE A 253 14.84 19.41 14.76
C PHE A 253 13.54 18.83 15.34
N GLU A 254 12.43 19.08 14.68
CA GLU A 254 11.18 18.41 14.97
C GLU A 254 10.96 17.28 13.98
N PHE A 255 10.85 16.07 14.49
CA PHE A 255 10.59 14.89 13.70
C PHE A 255 9.12 14.50 13.81
N LYS A 256 8.47 14.26 12.66
CA LYS A 256 7.11 13.73 12.55
C LYS A 256 7.17 12.37 11.87
N VAL A 257 6.56 11.36 12.44
CA VAL A 257 6.46 10.04 11.82
C VAL A 257 5.48 10.11 10.65
N ILE A 258 5.99 9.93 9.42
CA ILE A 258 5.19 9.88 8.19
C ILE A 258 4.74 8.45 7.92
N ASN A 259 5.66 7.48 8.04
CA ASN A 259 5.38 6.08 7.80
C ASN A 259 6.14 5.20 8.80
N SER A 260 5.45 4.17 9.35
CA SER A 260 6.03 3.15 10.22
C SER A 260 5.29 1.83 10.04
N ASP A 261 5.98 0.72 10.24
CA ASP A 261 5.37 -0.62 10.33
C ASP A 261 5.36 -1.10 11.80
N SER A 262 4.93 -2.35 12.02
CA SER A 262 4.84 -2.94 13.37
C SER A 262 6.17 -3.14 14.10
N ARG A 263 7.31 -2.79 13.47
CA ARG A 263 8.66 -3.03 14.00
C ARG A 263 9.57 -1.81 13.97
N ARG A 264 9.36 -0.87 13.04
CA ARG A 264 10.27 0.25 12.83
C ARG A 264 9.59 1.44 12.14
N ILE A 265 10.18 2.60 12.32
CA ILE A 265 9.90 3.78 11.51
C ILE A 265 10.51 3.57 10.12
N LYS A 266 9.79 3.95 9.06
CA LYS A 266 10.29 3.92 7.68
C LYS A 266 10.65 5.32 7.18
N LEU A 267 9.79 6.30 7.46
CA LEU A 267 9.90 7.64 6.91
C LEU A 267 9.57 8.69 7.97
N LEU A 268 10.36 9.76 7.99
CA LEU A 268 10.24 10.88 8.91
C LEU A 268 10.10 12.19 8.13
N GLY A 269 9.22 13.08 8.59
CA GLY A 269 9.29 14.50 8.27
C GLY A 269 10.19 15.19 9.28
N CYS A 270 11.11 16.02 8.84
CA CYS A 270 12.05 16.74 9.68
C CYS A 270 11.91 18.26 9.43
N LEU A 271 11.50 18.99 10.45
CA LEU A 271 11.46 20.46 10.42
C LEU A 271 12.71 21.00 11.16
N ASP A 272 13.52 21.75 10.43
CA ASP A 272 14.66 22.49 11.02
C ASP A 272 14.16 23.79 11.65
N LYS A 273 14.25 23.89 12.98
CA LYS A 273 13.80 25.05 13.76
C LYS A 273 14.87 26.12 13.96
N ARG A 274 16.01 26.03 13.28
CA ARG A 274 17.10 27.02 13.35
C ARG A 274 16.85 28.23 12.44
N GLN A 275 15.90 28.14 11.53
CA GLN A 275 15.51 29.20 10.59
C GLN A 275 14.28 29.96 11.07
#